data_b60aa62618bc062a3fe8d4eb6e035ca6
#
_entry.id   b60aa62618bc062a3fe8d4eb6e035ca6
#
_cell.length_a   1.000
_cell.length_b   1.000
_cell.length_c   1.000
_cell.angle_alpha   90.00
_cell.angle_beta   90.00
_cell.angle_gamma   90.00
#
_symmetry.space_group_name_H-M   'P 1'
#
loop_
_entity.id
_entity.type
_entity.pdbx_description
1 polymer ?
#
loop_
_entity_poly.entity_id
_entity_poly.type
_entity_poly.pdbx_seq_one_letter_code
_entity_poly.pdbx_strand_id
1 'polypeptide(L)'
;LFRIFAENSMKAFVALLIASFSGIANCHAIIPDTVYIRKPESMGLIYRNLEVITNDGYKIETWFFPAQNPPSESELRNPNENRRTHEAPGEAKRPTIIICNGDAGNMSYFQLYLAKNWTSRGFNVVTFDWRGFGKSSPFAMDRNYLCYTEMLEDYRAVIRKTSEQEEVLD
;
A
#
# COMPACT_ATOMS: atom_id res chain seq x y z
N LEU A 1 -29.45 36.79 -43.18
CA LEU A 1 -28.02 36.32 -43.05
C LEU A 1 -27.57 36.22 -41.60
N PHE A 2 -27.77 37.24 -40.77
CA PHE A 2 -27.35 37.23 -39.35
C PHE A 2 -27.98 36.10 -38.50
N ARG A 3 -29.20 35.72 -38.78
CA ARG A 3 -29.91 34.65 -38.03
C ARG A 3 -29.33 33.26 -38.33
N ILE A 4 -28.90 32.99 -39.54
CA ILE A 4 -28.30 31.72 -39.95
C ILE A 4 -26.88 31.57 -39.36
N PHE A 5 -26.13 32.65 -39.25
CA PHE A 5 -24.81 32.65 -38.62
C PHE A 5 -24.87 32.38 -37.12
N ALA A 6 -25.82 32.95 -36.41
CA ALA A 6 -26.02 32.74 -34.98
C ALA A 6 -26.46 31.29 -34.67
N GLU A 7 -27.31 30.71 -35.49
CA GLU A 7 -27.82 29.33 -35.32
C GLU A 7 -26.74 28.27 -35.58
N ASN A 8 -25.90 28.48 -36.58
CA ASN A 8 -24.77 27.58 -36.86
C ASN A 8 -23.66 27.71 -35.80
N SER A 9 -23.42 28.90 -35.28
CA SER A 9 -22.48 29.16 -34.18
C SER A 9 -22.91 28.46 -32.89
N MET A 10 -24.20 28.52 -32.58
CA MET A 10 -24.77 27.87 -31.40
C MET A 10 -24.75 26.33 -31.50
N LYS A 11 -25.02 25.78 -32.68
CA LYS A 11 -24.90 24.33 -32.95
C LYS A 11 -23.47 23.86 -32.84
N ALA A 12 -22.50 24.60 -33.31
CA ALA A 12 -21.07 24.31 -33.17
C ALA A 12 -20.62 24.37 -31.71
N PHE A 13 -21.11 25.34 -30.94
CA PHE A 13 -20.80 25.48 -29.52
C PHE A 13 -21.39 24.32 -28.67
N VAL A 14 -22.63 23.93 -28.95
CA VAL A 14 -23.27 22.78 -28.31
C VAL A 14 -22.57 21.46 -28.67
N ALA A 15 -22.17 21.30 -29.95
CA ALA A 15 -21.41 20.13 -30.38
C ALA A 15 -20.03 20.06 -29.71
N LEU A 16 -19.35 21.20 -29.51
CA LEU A 16 -18.08 21.29 -28.80
C LEU A 16 -18.23 20.98 -27.32
N LEU A 17 -19.31 21.43 -26.68
CA LEU A 17 -19.65 21.11 -25.29
C LEU A 17 -19.95 19.61 -25.12
N ILE A 18 -20.70 19.01 -26.03
CA ILE A 18 -20.99 17.56 -26.01
C ILE A 18 -19.71 16.75 -26.24
N ALA A 19 -18.85 17.16 -27.16
CA ALA A 19 -17.56 16.51 -27.41
C ALA A 19 -16.61 16.61 -26.20
N SER A 20 -16.63 17.74 -25.49
CA SER A 20 -15.87 17.91 -24.25
C SER A 20 -16.39 17.03 -23.10
N PHE A 21 -17.68 16.77 -23.06
CA PHE A 21 -18.31 15.87 -22.08
C PHE A 21 -18.12 14.39 -22.43
N SER A 22 -17.93 14.04 -23.69
CA SER A 22 -17.65 12.66 -24.15
C SER A 22 -16.23 12.21 -23.81
N GLY A 23 -15.36 13.14 -23.42
CA GLY A 23 -14.01 12.89 -22.94
C GLY A 23 -13.92 12.74 -21.42
N ILE A 24 -15.02 12.48 -20.70
CA ILE A 24 -14.96 12.07 -19.30
C ILE A 24 -14.25 10.73 -19.29
N ALA A 25 -12.96 10.79 -19.00
CA ALA A 25 -12.12 9.63 -18.78
C ALA A 25 -12.85 8.67 -17.85
N ASN A 26 -12.84 7.38 -18.17
CA ASN A 26 -13.36 6.34 -17.30
C ASN A 26 -12.69 6.49 -15.93
N CYS A 27 -13.33 7.19 -15.01
CA CYS A 27 -12.87 7.31 -13.64
C CYS A 27 -13.23 5.99 -12.96
N HIS A 28 -12.23 5.12 -12.84
CA HIS A 28 -12.40 3.88 -12.10
C HIS A 28 -12.32 4.18 -10.60
N ALA A 29 -13.20 3.57 -9.82
CA ALA A 29 -13.18 3.65 -8.36
C ALA A 29 -12.00 2.87 -7.78
N ILE A 30 -11.61 1.76 -8.43
CA ILE A 30 -10.49 0.92 -8.04
C ILE A 30 -9.52 0.74 -9.21
N ILE A 31 -8.22 0.98 -8.95
CA ILE A 31 -7.15 0.86 -9.95
C ILE A 31 -6.02 -0.02 -9.40
N PRO A 32 -6.20 -1.35 -9.38
CA PRO A 32 -5.16 -2.26 -8.93
C PRO A 32 -3.95 -2.21 -9.87
N ASP A 33 -2.75 -2.24 -9.29
CA ASP A 33 -1.51 -2.42 -10.03
C ASP A 33 -0.80 -3.68 -9.54
N THR A 34 -0.40 -4.55 -10.47
CA THR A 34 0.31 -5.80 -10.17
C THR A 34 1.82 -5.67 -10.31
N VAL A 35 2.31 -4.52 -10.76
CA VAL A 35 3.74 -4.25 -10.95
C VAL A 35 4.29 -3.50 -9.75
N TYR A 36 5.30 -4.07 -9.11
CA TYR A 36 6.02 -3.39 -8.04
C TYR A 36 7.02 -2.39 -8.61
N ILE A 37 6.86 -1.11 -8.26
CA ILE A 37 7.75 -0.04 -8.70
C ILE A 37 9.00 0.09 -7.82
N ARG A 38 8.96 -0.43 -6.60
CA ARG A 38 10.08 -0.45 -5.65
C ARG A 38 10.11 -1.77 -4.91
N LYS A 39 11.30 -2.12 -4.43
CA LYS A 39 11.51 -3.23 -3.51
C LYS A 39 11.98 -2.68 -2.16
N PRO A 40 11.62 -3.30 -1.03
CA PRO A 40 12.05 -2.86 0.29
C PRO A 40 13.57 -2.72 0.42
N GLU A 41 14.33 -3.63 -0.18
CA GLU A 41 15.80 -3.63 -0.13
C GLU A 41 16.39 -2.38 -0.77
N SER A 42 15.76 -1.86 -1.85
CA SER A 42 16.22 -0.63 -2.52
C SER A 42 16.11 0.61 -1.62
N MET A 43 15.33 0.52 -0.55
CA MET A 43 15.14 1.58 0.46
C MET A 43 15.91 1.32 1.76
N GLY A 44 16.70 0.23 1.81
CA GLY A 44 17.45 -0.19 3.01
C GLY A 44 16.54 -0.76 4.11
N LEU A 45 15.36 -1.27 3.73
CA LEU A 45 14.44 -1.91 4.66
C LEU A 45 14.74 -3.40 4.77
N ILE A 46 14.82 -3.90 6.00
CA ILE A 46 14.82 -5.32 6.32
C ILE A 46 13.37 -5.78 6.40
N TYR A 47 13.04 -6.88 5.76
CA TYR A 47 11.68 -7.42 5.77
C TYR A 47 11.68 -8.94 5.59
N ARG A 48 10.56 -9.54 5.87
CA ARG A 48 10.22 -10.90 5.49
C ARG A 48 8.79 -10.98 4.96
N ASN A 49 8.52 -11.97 4.13
CA ASN A 49 7.17 -12.27 3.71
C ASN A 49 6.45 -13.04 4.83
N LEU A 50 5.20 -12.68 5.10
CA LEU A 50 4.29 -13.50 5.88
C LEU A 50 3.42 -14.31 4.93
N GLU A 51 3.28 -15.61 5.21
CA GLU A 51 2.34 -16.45 4.48
C GLU A 51 0.94 -16.23 5.06
N VAL A 52 0.14 -15.43 4.34
CA VAL A 52 -1.22 -15.07 4.72
C VAL A 52 -2.19 -15.72 3.75
N ILE A 53 -3.07 -16.57 4.28
CA ILE A 53 -4.17 -17.18 3.53
C ILE A 53 -5.48 -16.80 4.21
N THR A 54 -6.43 -16.31 3.43
CA THR A 54 -7.77 -15.98 3.90
C THR A 54 -8.60 -17.24 4.16
N ASN A 55 -9.70 -17.12 4.89
CA ASN A 55 -10.58 -18.26 5.13
C ASN A 55 -11.22 -18.81 3.84
N ASP A 56 -11.37 -17.96 2.83
CA ASP A 56 -11.89 -18.32 1.50
C ASP A 56 -10.79 -18.69 0.49
N GLY A 57 -9.54 -18.88 0.97
CA GLY A 57 -8.44 -19.49 0.23
C GLY A 57 -7.60 -18.55 -0.64
N TYR A 58 -7.73 -17.23 -0.51
CA TYR A 58 -6.88 -16.29 -1.23
C TYR A 58 -5.55 -16.09 -0.50
N LYS A 59 -4.45 -16.13 -1.24
CA LYS A 59 -3.14 -15.72 -0.75
C LYS A 59 -3.06 -14.19 -0.79
N ILE A 60 -2.66 -13.59 0.32
CA ILE A 60 -2.44 -12.15 0.47
C ILE A 60 -0.95 -11.90 0.62
N GLU A 61 -0.36 -11.25 -0.36
CA GLU A 61 1.05 -10.86 -0.31
C GLU A 61 1.26 -9.84 0.80
N THR A 62 2.13 -10.18 1.74
CA THR A 62 2.28 -9.41 2.98
C THR A 62 3.75 -9.32 3.37
N TRP A 63 4.23 -8.10 3.61
CA TRP A 63 5.57 -7.82 4.09
C TRP A 63 5.55 -7.41 5.55
N PHE A 64 6.36 -8.06 6.37
CA PHE A 64 6.62 -7.69 7.74
C PHE A 64 8.00 -7.04 7.84
N PHE A 65 8.03 -5.85 8.38
CA PHE A 65 9.23 -5.05 8.64
C PHE A 65 9.42 -4.99 10.15
N PRO A 66 10.43 -5.67 10.71
CA PRO A 66 10.73 -5.55 12.13
C PRO A 66 11.16 -4.12 12.48
N ALA A 67 10.87 -3.72 13.71
CA ALA A 67 11.32 -2.44 14.23
C ALA A 67 12.84 -2.32 14.08
N GLN A 68 13.31 -1.20 13.55
CA GLN A 68 14.71 -0.83 13.57
C GLN A 68 14.90 0.06 14.79
N ASN A 69 15.84 -0.29 15.67
CA ASN A 69 16.13 0.58 16.79
C ASN A 69 16.62 1.92 16.24
N PRO A 70 16.00 3.05 16.64
CA PRO A 70 16.59 4.34 16.31
C PRO A 70 18.01 4.37 16.87
N PRO A 71 18.97 4.96 16.17
CA PRO A 71 20.31 5.11 16.69
C PRO A 71 20.23 5.79 18.07
N SER A 72 20.89 5.22 19.05
CA SER A 72 20.96 5.82 20.39
C SER A 72 21.59 7.20 20.32
N GLU A 73 21.33 8.07 21.29
CA GLU A 73 22.01 9.38 21.34
C GLU A 73 23.54 9.26 21.33
N SER A 74 24.09 8.18 21.89
CA SER A 74 25.53 7.89 21.85
C SER A 74 26.00 7.54 20.44
N GLU A 75 25.24 6.80 19.66
CA GLU A 75 25.54 6.47 18.25
C GLU A 75 25.45 7.71 17.35
N LEU A 76 24.55 8.63 17.63
CA LEU A 76 24.46 9.90 16.90
C LEU A 76 25.65 10.82 17.20
N ARG A 77 26.22 10.74 18.42
CA ARG A 77 27.41 11.53 18.80
C ARG A 77 28.73 10.92 18.35
N ASN A 78 28.81 9.62 18.23
CA ASN A 78 30.04 8.93 17.84
C ASN A 78 29.78 7.72 16.92
N PRO A 79 29.56 7.96 15.59
CA PRO A 79 29.16 6.90 14.65
C PRO A 79 30.15 5.74 14.52
N ASN A 80 31.37 5.89 14.99
CA ASN A 80 32.44 4.90 14.84
C ASN A 80 32.66 4.00 16.07
N GLU A 81 32.05 4.29 17.21
CA GLU A 81 32.39 3.60 18.47
C GLU A 81 31.54 2.37 18.78
N ASN A 82 30.37 2.19 18.19
CA ASN A 82 29.41 1.16 18.60
C ASN A 82 28.86 0.28 17.46
N ARG A 83 29.71 -0.26 16.61
CA ARG A 83 29.29 -1.29 15.65
C ARG A 83 29.06 -2.69 16.27
N ARG A 84 29.15 -2.85 17.59
CA ARG A 84 29.27 -4.17 18.23
C ARG A 84 28.14 -4.59 19.19
N THR A 85 27.14 -3.77 19.42
CA THR A 85 26.01 -4.14 20.30
C THR A 85 24.65 -3.86 19.64
N HIS A 86 24.45 -4.36 18.44
CA HIS A 86 23.09 -4.51 17.95
C HIS A 86 22.52 -5.79 18.55
N GLU A 87 21.58 -5.65 19.49
CA GLU A 87 20.62 -6.70 19.73
C GLU A 87 20.01 -7.07 18.37
N ALA A 88 20.03 -8.36 18.05
CA ALA A 88 19.49 -8.83 16.78
C ALA A 88 18.06 -8.31 16.61
N PRO A 89 17.68 -7.81 15.42
CA PRO A 89 16.29 -7.46 15.17
C PRO A 89 15.41 -8.66 15.50
N GLY A 90 14.53 -8.57 16.49
CA GLY A 90 13.57 -9.62 16.80
C GLY A 90 13.43 -10.04 18.25
N GLU A 91 14.30 -9.63 19.19
CA GLU A 91 14.22 -10.11 20.59
C GLU A 91 13.22 -9.38 21.48
N ALA A 92 12.82 -8.15 21.15
CA ALA A 92 11.86 -7.39 21.95
C ALA A 92 10.51 -7.24 21.23
N LYS A 93 9.42 -7.58 21.92
CA LYS A 93 8.08 -7.29 21.42
C LYS A 93 7.88 -5.80 21.21
N ARG A 94 7.37 -5.42 20.05
CA ARG A 94 7.16 -4.01 19.66
C ARG A 94 5.73 -3.77 19.19
N PRO A 95 5.19 -2.57 19.40
CA PRO A 95 3.92 -2.18 18.80
C PRO A 95 4.00 -2.31 17.29
N THR A 96 2.93 -2.80 16.68
CA THR A 96 2.88 -3.08 15.25
C THR A 96 1.85 -2.23 14.54
N ILE A 97 2.23 -1.62 13.44
CA ILE A 97 1.37 -0.80 12.58
C ILE A 97 1.08 -1.59 11.30
N ILE A 98 -0.20 -1.81 11.01
CA ILE A 98 -0.63 -2.39 9.73
C ILE A 98 -1.03 -1.25 8.80
N ILE A 99 -0.36 -1.14 7.65
CA ILE A 99 -0.61 -0.13 6.63
C ILE A 99 -1.42 -0.76 5.50
N CYS A 100 -2.65 -0.34 5.36
CA CYS A 100 -3.53 -0.76 4.28
C CYS A 100 -3.25 0.03 3.00
N ASN A 101 -3.36 -0.63 1.85
CA ASN A 101 -3.40 0.07 0.57
C ASN A 101 -4.73 0.83 0.42
N GLY A 102 -4.71 1.89 -0.39
CA GLY A 102 -5.93 2.53 -0.87
C GLY A 102 -6.56 1.75 -2.03
N ASP A 103 -7.32 2.46 -2.81
CA ASP A 103 -8.06 1.97 -3.98
C ASP A 103 -7.22 1.89 -5.27
N ALA A 104 -5.98 2.33 -5.24
CA ALA A 104 -5.09 2.34 -6.39
C ALA A 104 -3.65 1.92 -6.04
N GLY A 105 -2.93 1.41 -7.03
CA GLY A 105 -1.53 1.00 -6.89
C GLY A 105 -1.35 -0.35 -6.21
N ASN A 106 -0.31 -0.46 -5.40
CA ASN A 106 0.02 -1.61 -4.55
C ASN A 106 0.96 -1.17 -3.42
N MET A 107 1.35 -2.11 -2.54
CA MET A 107 2.16 -1.80 -1.36
C MET A 107 3.60 -1.33 -1.66
N SER A 108 4.07 -1.41 -2.91
CA SER A 108 5.40 -0.92 -3.31
C SER A 108 5.47 0.59 -3.55
N TYR A 109 4.34 1.28 -3.44
CA TYR A 109 4.21 2.72 -3.66
C TYR A 109 4.58 3.51 -2.40
N PHE A 110 3.63 4.25 -1.86
CA PHE A 110 3.84 5.14 -0.72
C PHE A 110 4.04 4.38 0.60
N GLN A 111 3.50 3.18 0.71
CA GLN A 111 3.54 2.34 1.91
C GLN A 111 4.97 2.03 2.37
N LEU A 112 5.92 1.87 1.44
CA LEU A 112 7.33 1.66 1.78
C LEU A 112 7.98 2.87 2.48
N TYR A 113 7.58 4.09 2.11
CA TYR A 113 8.05 5.30 2.81
C TYR A 113 7.51 5.36 4.24
N LEU A 114 6.24 5.00 4.41
CA LEU A 114 5.64 4.91 5.74
C LEU A 114 6.32 3.80 6.57
N ALA A 115 6.56 2.62 5.96
CA ALA A 115 7.26 1.53 6.63
C ALA A 115 8.65 1.99 7.12
N LYS A 116 9.44 2.63 6.26
CA LYS A 116 10.75 3.18 6.64
C LYS A 116 10.66 4.18 7.79
N ASN A 117 9.67 5.06 7.74
CA ASN A 117 9.49 6.10 8.74
C ASN A 117 9.09 5.52 10.12
N TRP A 118 8.22 4.50 10.15
CA TRP A 118 7.75 3.92 11.39
C TRP A 118 8.72 2.89 11.98
N THR A 119 9.40 2.09 11.14
CA THR A 119 10.41 1.14 11.64
C THR A 119 11.57 1.87 12.29
N SER A 120 12.01 3.00 11.75
CA SER A 120 13.07 3.82 12.37
C SER A 120 12.66 4.45 13.71
N ARG A 121 11.37 4.43 14.05
CA ARG A 121 10.83 4.90 15.33
C ARG A 121 10.53 3.76 16.31
N GLY A 122 10.97 2.54 15.99
CA GLY A 122 10.83 1.39 16.87
C GLY A 122 9.49 0.66 16.79
N PHE A 123 8.70 0.85 15.73
CA PHE A 123 7.50 0.09 15.46
C PHE A 123 7.79 -1.04 14.48
N ASN A 124 7.18 -2.21 14.69
CA ASN A 124 7.02 -3.14 13.59
C ASN A 124 6.01 -2.57 12.59
N VAL A 125 6.20 -2.87 11.32
CA VAL A 125 5.26 -2.45 10.27
C VAL A 125 4.88 -3.65 9.42
N VAL A 126 3.61 -3.73 9.08
CA VAL A 126 3.08 -4.70 8.12
C VAL A 126 2.45 -3.93 6.96
N THR A 127 2.79 -4.28 5.75
CA THR A 127 2.11 -3.83 4.54
C THR A 127 1.61 -5.04 3.76
N PHE A 128 0.51 -4.90 3.06
CA PHE A 128 -0.05 -5.99 2.28
C PHE A 128 -0.80 -5.47 1.05
N ASP A 129 -0.94 -6.32 0.06
CA ASP A 129 -1.78 -6.07 -1.10
C ASP A 129 -3.12 -6.77 -0.93
N TRP A 130 -4.21 -6.05 -1.19
CA TRP A 130 -5.53 -6.65 -1.29
C TRP A 130 -5.56 -7.74 -2.37
N ARG A 131 -6.51 -8.70 -2.29
CA ARG A 131 -6.77 -9.61 -3.41
C ARG A 131 -6.96 -8.82 -4.70
N GLY A 132 -6.38 -9.29 -5.80
CA GLY A 132 -6.37 -8.59 -7.08
C GLY A 132 -5.32 -7.48 -7.22
N PHE A 133 -4.59 -7.12 -6.16
CA PHE A 133 -3.51 -6.12 -6.16
C PHE A 133 -2.14 -6.79 -6.04
N GLY A 134 -1.10 -6.15 -6.53
CA GLY A 134 0.30 -6.55 -6.38
C GLY A 134 0.55 -8.00 -6.73
N LYS A 135 1.01 -8.77 -5.75
CA LYS A 135 1.28 -10.21 -5.86
C LYS A 135 0.29 -11.09 -5.10
N SER A 136 -0.77 -10.49 -4.56
CA SER A 136 -1.89 -11.24 -4.00
C SER A 136 -2.65 -12.02 -5.06
N SER A 137 -3.41 -13.03 -4.63
CA SER A 137 -4.22 -13.86 -5.53
C SER A 137 -5.09 -13.01 -6.45
N PRO A 138 -5.21 -13.38 -7.73
CA PRO A 138 -6.11 -12.71 -8.65
C PRO A 138 -7.55 -12.68 -8.13
N PHE A 139 -8.24 -11.59 -8.36
CA PHE A 139 -9.64 -11.42 -7.99
C PHE A 139 -10.38 -10.68 -9.11
N ALA A 140 -11.55 -11.19 -9.50
CA ALA A 140 -12.40 -10.54 -10.49
C ALA A 140 -13.05 -9.28 -9.86
N MET A 141 -12.62 -8.12 -10.34
CA MET A 141 -12.99 -6.83 -9.76
C MET A 141 -13.69 -5.95 -10.79
N ASP A 142 -14.87 -5.45 -10.45
CA ASP A 142 -15.49 -4.34 -11.18
C ASP A 142 -14.81 -3.04 -10.74
N ARG A 143 -14.10 -2.41 -11.64
CA ARG A 143 -13.35 -1.17 -11.38
C ARG A 143 -14.22 0.04 -11.06
N ASN A 144 -15.51 -0.05 -11.30
CA ASN A 144 -16.47 1.01 -10.98
C ASN A 144 -17.08 0.86 -9.58
N TYR A 145 -16.75 -0.22 -8.88
CA TYR A 145 -17.24 -0.52 -7.54
C TYR A 145 -16.14 -0.30 -6.51
N LEU A 146 -16.44 0.46 -5.46
CA LEU A 146 -15.43 0.89 -4.49
C LEU A 146 -15.26 -0.06 -3.30
N CYS A 147 -16.33 -0.72 -2.86
CA CYS A 147 -16.32 -1.48 -1.61
C CYS A 147 -16.54 -2.97 -1.87
N TYR A 148 -15.53 -3.77 -1.53
CA TYR A 148 -15.61 -5.23 -1.54
C TYR A 148 -15.56 -5.77 -0.11
N THR A 149 -16.59 -6.46 0.30
CA THR A 149 -16.67 -7.09 1.63
C THR A 149 -15.60 -8.17 1.80
N GLU A 150 -15.18 -8.79 0.71
CA GLU A 150 -14.09 -9.77 0.64
C GLU A 150 -12.76 -9.21 1.11
N MET A 151 -12.49 -7.92 0.89
CA MET A 151 -11.28 -7.25 1.39
C MET A 151 -11.25 -7.18 2.93
N LEU A 152 -12.39 -7.27 3.59
CA LEU A 152 -12.44 -7.39 5.05
C LEU A 152 -11.85 -8.74 5.52
N GLU A 153 -12.06 -9.81 4.75
CA GLU A 153 -11.44 -11.11 5.05
C GLU A 153 -9.92 -11.07 4.83
N ASP A 154 -9.44 -10.33 3.83
CA ASP A 154 -8.01 -10.11 3.62
C ASP A 154 -7.40 -9.43 4.85
N TYR A 155 -8.02 -8.35 5.31
CA TYR A 155 -7.56 -7.59 6.48
C TYR A 155 -7.56 -8.45 7.76
N ARG A 156 -8.63 -9.22 7.99
CA ARG A 156 -8.73 -10.14 9.13
C ARG A 156 -7.62 -11.20 9.11
N ALA A 157 -7.32 -11.75 7.92
CA ALA A 157 -6.25 -12.74 7.77
C ALA A 157 -4.88 -12.13 8.05
N VAL A 158 -4.63 -10.91 7.58
CA VAL A 158 -3.39 -10.17 7.86
C VAL A 158 -3.26 -9.87 9.36
N ILE A 159 -4.30 -9.38 10.03
CA ILE A 159 -4.28 -9.13 11.48
C ILE A 159 -3.93 -10.42 12.24
N ARG A 160 -4.67 -11.50 11.96
CA ARG A 160 -4.44 -12.80 12.62
C ARG A 160 -3.01 -13.25 12.44
N LYS A 161 -2.49 -13.23 11.20
CA LYS A 161 -1.12 -13.67 10.91
C LYS A 161 -0.07 -12.75 11.54
N THR A 162 -0.35 -11.48 11.64
CA THR A 162 0.52 -10.50 12.31
C THR A 162 0.61 -10.78 13.81
N SER A 163 -0.52 -11.06 14.47
CA SER A 163 -0.54 -11.33 15.92
C SER A 163 0.14 -12.64 16.31
N GLU A 164 0.38 -13.56 15.38
CA GLU A 164 1.14 -14.78 15.60
C GLU A 164 2.66 -14.57 15.63
N GLN A 165 3.15 -13.39 15.29
CA GLN A 165 4.59 -13.13 15.23
C GLN A 165 5.13 -12.83 16.63
N GLU A 166 6.27 -13.43 16.98
CA GLU A 166 6.89 -13.32 18.32
C GLU A 166 7.27 -11.87 18.66
N GLU A 167 7.62 -11.06 17.64
CA GLU A 167 8.02 -9.67 17.82
C GLU A 167 6.84 -8.71 18.03
N VAL A 168 5.61 -9.19 17.91
CA VAL A 168 4.41 -8.35 18.04
C VAL A 168 3.98 -8.27 19.50
N LEU A 169 3.70 -7.05 19.98
CA LEU A 169 3.17 -6.81 21.30
C LEU A 169 1.68 -7.20 21.33
N ASP A 170 1.29 -7.96 22.35
CA ASP A 170 -0.10 -8.41 22.56
C ASP A 170 -1.04 -7.25 22.86
#